data_26d957e288529f55aedee40e5f44052f
#
_entry.id   26d957e288529f55aedee40e5f44052f
#
_cell.length_a   1.000
_cell.length_b   1.000
_cell.length_c   1.000
_cell.angle_alpha   90.00
_cell.angle_beta   90.00
_cell.angle_gamma   90.00
#
_symmetry.space_group_name_H-M   'P 1'
#
loop_
_entity.id
_entity.type
_entity.pdbx_description
1 polymer ?
#
loop_
_entity_poly.entity_id
_entity_poly.type
_entity_poly.pdbx_seq_one_letter_code
_entity_poly.pdbx_strand_id
1 'polypeptide(L)'
;MLIVNQIENTHFSKTEKEIVDYIIDQGMNIEKMSANEIARNTFTSAPLLVRIAKKLGYSGFNEFKSAYLKELSYMLEETDVDASIPY
;
A
#
# COMPACT_ATOMS: atom_id res chain seq x y z
N MET A 1 8.77 7.48 4.33
CA MET A 1 7.35 7.11 4.37
C MET A 1 7.13 6.08 5.45
N LEU A 2 6.25 6.36 6.38
CA LEU A 2 6.10 5.53 7.58
C LEU A 2 5.61 4.12 7.30
N ILE A 3 4.62 4.00 6.41
CA ILE A 3 4.08 2.68 6.08
C ILE A 3 5.12 1.84 5.34
N VAL A 4 5.90 2.44 4.46
CA VAL A 4 6.95 1.71 3.76
C VAL A 4 7.99 1.19 4.75
N ASN A 5 8.33 1.99 5.75
CA ASN A 5 9.24 1.54 6.80
C ASN A 5 8.64 0.38 7.59
N GLN A 6 7.35 0.43 7.88
CA GLN A 6 6.68 -0.67 8.57
C GLN A 6 6.71 -1.93 7.73
N ILE A 7 6.50 -1.80 6.43
CA ILE A 7 6.54 -2.93 5.50
C ILE A 7 7.92 -3.56 5.50
N GLU A 8 8.97 -2.75 5.44
CA GLU A 8 10.33 -3.26 5.43
C GLU A 8 10.71 -3.97 6.72
N ASN A 9 10.11 -3.55 7.84
CA ASN A 9 10.41 -4.13 9.15
C ASN A 9 9.47 -5.28 9.53
N THR A 10 8.49 -5.60 8.70
CA THR A 10 7.54 -6.66 8.98
C THR A 10 7.95 -7.92 8.23
N HIS A 11 7.87 -9.06 8.91
CA HIS A 11 8.20 -10.33 8.28
C HIS A 11 7.01 -10.85 7.47
N PHE A 12 7.17 -10.90 6.17
CA PHE A 12 6.16 -11.43 5.24
C PHE A 12 6.64 -12.72 4.61
N SER A 13 5.70 -13.62 4.31
CA SER A 13 6.01 -14.78 3.50
C SER A 13 6.31 -14.32 2.07
N LYS A 14 6.85 -15.23 1.26
CA LYS A 14 7.15 -14.91 -0.13
C LYS A 14 5.92 -14.42 -0.87
N THR A 15 4.79 -15.11 -0.69
CA THR A 15 3.54 -14.74 -1.36
C THR A 15 3.04 -13.39 -0.88
N GLU A 16 3.09 -13.15 0.43
CA GLU A 16 2.69 -11.86 0.98
C GLU A 16 3.56 -10.73 0.46
N LYS A 17 4.85 -10.98 0.35
CA LYS A 17 5.77 -9.97 -0.16
C LYS A 17 5.48 -9.63 -1.61
N GLU A 18 5.12 -10.62 -2.42
CA GLU A 18 4.75 -10.37 -3.81
C GLU A 18 3.52 -9.45 -3.89
N ILE A 19 2.54 -9.67 -3.01
CA ILE A 19 1.36 -8.80 -2.95
C ILE A 19 1.76 -7.38 -2.55
N VAL A 20 2.58 -7.25 -1.52
CA VAL A 20 3.03 -5.94 -1.04
C VAL A 20 3.81 -5.21 -2.13
N ASP A 21 4.69 -5.91 -2.82
CA ASP A 21 5.45 -5.31 -3.92
C ASP A 21 4.53 -4.82 -5.03
N TYR A 22 3.49 -5.58 -5.34
CA TYR A 22 2.49 -5.16 -6.32
C TYR A 22 1.78 -3.88 -5.88
N ILE A 23 1.39 -3.81 -4.61
CA ILE A 23 0.71 -2.63 -4.08
C ILE A 23 1.60 -1.41 -4.18
N ILE A 24 2.86 -1.55 -3.82
CA ILE A 24 3.81 -0.44 -3.88
C ILE A 24 4.01 -0.01 -5.32
N ASP A 25 4.13 -0.96 -6.24
CA ASP A 25 4.33 -0.67 -7.66
C ASP A 25 3.14 0.07 -8.27
N GLN A 26 1.93 -0.28 -7.84
CA GLN A 26 0.72 0.38 -8.34
C GLN A 26 0.55 1.79 -7.80
N GLY A 27 1.08 2.08 -6.62
CA GLY A 27 0.96 3.40 -6.03
C GLY A 27 -0.48 3.85 -5.89
N MET A 28 -0.78 5.06 -6.38
CA MET A 28 -2.12 5.62 -6.26
C MET A 28 -3.19 4.83 -7.04
N ASN A 29 -2.79 3.98 -7.96
CA ASN A 29 -3.76 3.20 -8.73
C ASN A 29 -4.57 2.25 -7.85
N ILE A 30 -4.08 1.88 -6.68
CA ILE A 30 -4.83 0.98 -5.79
C ILE A 30 -6.10 1.63 -5.24
N GLU A 31 -6.23 2.95 -5.34
CA GLU A 31 -7.45 3.63 -4.91
C GLU A 31 -8.69 3.03 -5.56
N LYS A 32 -8.57 2.66 -6.82
CA LYS A 32 -9.68 2.12 -7.61
C LYS A 32 -9.77 0.60 -7.54
N MET A 33 -8.90 -0.04 -6.80
CA MET A 33 -8.84 -1.50 -6.72
C MET A 33 -9.39 -2.01 -5.40
N SER A 34 -10.22 -3.06 -5.47
CA SER A 34 -10.67 -3.76 -4.28
C SER A 34 -9.63 -4.80 -3.86
N ALA A 35 -9.76 -5.31 -2.63
CA ALA A 35 -8.90 -6.41 -2.19
C ALA A 35 -9.02 -7.61 -3.12
N ASN A 36 -10.24 -7.91 -3.58
CA ASN A 36 -10.47 -9.03 -4.50
C ASN A 36 -9.74 -8.82 -5.82
N GLU A 37 -9.74 -7.60 -6.32
CA GLU A 37 -9.08 -7.29 -7.58
C GLU A 37 -7.56 -7.40 -7.46
N ILE A 38 -6.99 -6.90 -6.37
CA ILE A 38 -5.56 -7.02 -6.12
C ILE A 38 -5.17 -8.49 -5.97
N ALA A 39 -6.00 -9.26 -5.24
CA ALA A 39 -5.75 -10.69 -5.08
C ALA A 39 -5.75 -11.41 -6.43
N ARG A 40 -6.71 -11.08 -7.28
CA ARG A 40 -6.79 -11.67 -8.60
C ARG A 40 -5.56 -11.35 -9.44
N ASN A 41 -5.14 -10.10 -9.40
CA ASN A 41 -3.98 -9.66 -10.20
C ASN A 41 -2.66 -10.23 -9.70
N THR A 42 -2.61 -10.66 -8.45
CA THR A 42 -1.41 -11.28 -7.87
C THR A 42 -1.54 -12.79 -7.76
N PHE A 43 -2.62 -13.36 -8.29
CA PHE A 43 -2.89 -14.81 -8.26
C PHE A 43 -2.95 -15.35 -6.82
N THR A 44 -3.57 -14.57 -5.93
CA THR A 44 -3.69 -14.91 -4.51
C THR A 44 -5.16 -14.81 -4.10
N SER A 45 -5.43 -14.67 -2.81
CA SER A 45 -6.78 -14.58 -2.28
C SER A 45 -6.96 -13.36 -1.40
N ALA A 46 -8.18 -12.85 -1.33
CA ALA A 46 -8.49 -11.69 -0.50
C ALA A 46 -8.10 -11.86 0.98
N PRO A 47 -8.28 -13.04 1.61
CA PRO A 47 -7.83 -13.22 2.99
C PRO A 47 -6.35 -12.92 3.22
N LEU A 48 -5.50 -13.11 2.20
CA LEU A 48 -4.09 -12.77 2.33
C LEU A 48 -3.90 -11.26 2.45
N LEU A 49 -4.69 -10.47 1.73
CA LEU A 49 -4.65 -9.01 1.85
C LEU A 49 -5.02 -8.58 3.27
N VAL A 50 -6.03 -9.21 3.84
CA VAL A 50 -6.45 -8.93 5.22
C VAL A 50 -5.33 -9.29 6.19
N ARG A 51 -4.68 -10.44 5.98
CA ARG A 51 -3.56 -10.84 6.83
C ARG A 51 -2.41 -9.85 6.79
N ILE A 52 -2.07 -9.38 5.59
CA ILE A 52 -1.02 -8.37 5.42
C ILE A 52 -1.36 -7.11 6.20
N ALA A 53 -2.60 -6.62 6.05
CA ALA A 53 -3.04 -5.43 6.75
C ALA A 53 -2.94 -5.60 8.27
N LYS A 54 -3.35 -6.76 8.77
CA LYS A 54 -3.28 -7.03 10.21
C LYS A 54 -1.85 -7.12 10.73
N LYS A 55 -0.96 -7.68 9.95
CA LYS A 55 0.47 -7.71 10.31
C LYS A 55 1.04 -6.30 10.45
N LEU A 56 0.51 -5.36 9.69
CA LEU A 56 0.94 -3.97 9.74
C LEU A 56 0.21 -3.15 10.81
N GLY A 57 -0.72 -3.77 11.55
CA GLY A 57 -1.40 -3.12 12.65
C GLY A 57 -2.77 -2.55 12.30
N TYR A 58 -3.30 -2.87 11.14
CA TYR A 58 -4.61 -2.38 10.73
C TYR A 58 -5.68 -3.44 10.97
N SER A 59 -6.93 -2.99 11.09
CA SER A 59 -8.04 -3.91 11.35
C SER A 59 -8.46 -4.69 10.09
N GLY A 60 -8.14 -4.17 8.92
CA GLY A 60 -8.46 -4.84 7.67
C GLY A 60 -7.81 -4.12 6.51
N PHE A 61 -8.03 -4.64 5.30
CA PHE A 61 -7.37 -4.10 4.12
C PHE A 61 -7.81 -2.68 3.78
N ASN A 62 -9.08 -2.36 3.93
CA ASN A 62 -9.57 -1.01 3.60
C ASN A 62 -8.92 0.06 4.48
N GLU A 63 -8.72 -0.24 5.75
CA GLU A 63 -8.05 0.69 6.66
C GLU A 63 -6.60 0.89 6.25
N PHE A 64 -5.90 -0.20 5.93
CA PHE A 64 -4.53 -0.12 5.43
C PHE A 64 -4.46 0.69 4.14
N LYS A 65 -5.35 0.39 3.20
CA LYS A 65 -5.39 1.07 1.92
C LYS A 65 -5.59 2.57 2.08
N SER A 66 -6.54 2.97 2.94
CA SER A 66 -6.79 4.39 3.20
C SER A 66 -5.57 5.08 3.78
N ALA A 67 -4.90 4.44 4.74
CA ALA A 67 -3.71 5.00 5.34
C ALA A 67 -2.56 5.12 4.34
N TYR A 68 -2.40 4.11 3.51
CA TYR A 68 -1.34 4.11 2.50
C TYR A 68 -1.56 5.20 1.46
N LEU A 69 -2.80 5.33 0.97
CA LEU A 69 -3.14 6.37 0.00
C LEU A 69 -2.96 7.77 0.57
N LYS A 70 -3.29 7.94 1.84
CA LYS A 70 -3.11 9.21 2.52
C LYS A 70 -1.64 9.60 2.57
N GLU A 71 -0.76 8.66 2.89
CA GLU A 71 0.67 8.95 2.90
C GLU A 71 1.22 9.25 1.52
N LEU A 72 0.78 8.51 0.51
CA LEU A 72 1.19 8.78 -0.86
C LEU A 72 0.74 10.17 -1.31
N SER A 73 -0.48 10.54 -0.97
CA SER A 73 -1.01 11.84 -1.30
C SER A 73 -0.19 12.96 -0.67
N TYR A 74 0.21 12.75 0.58
CA TYR A 74 1.05 13.70 1.30
C TYR A 74 2.40 13.88 0.62
N MET A 75 3.02 12.78 0.22
CA MET A 75 4.31 12.83 -0.46
C MET A 75 4.21 13.54 -1.80
N LEU A 76 3.14 13.29 -2.54
CA LEU A 76 2.94 13.94 -3.83
C LEU A 76 2.70 15.44 -3.67
N GLU A 77 1.97 15.83 -2.63
CA GLU A 77 1.76 17.24 -2.35
C GLU A 77 3.06 17.94 -2.01
N GLU A 78 3.90 17.33 -1.20
CA GLU A 78 5.20 17.88 -0.86
C GLU A 78 6.06 18.04 -2.12
N THR A 79 6.03 17.05 -3.00
CA THR A 79 6.77 17.08 -4.24
C THR A 79 6.27 18.21 -5.13
N ASP A 80 4.95 18.38 -5.22
CA ASP A 80 4.36 19.45 -6.00
C ASP A 80 4.72 20.82 -5.46
N VAL A 81 4.70 20.98 -4.15
CA VAL A 81 5.10 22.23 -3.52
C VAL A 81 6.54 22.56 -3.83
N ASP A 82 7.42 21.58 -3.71
CA ASP A 82 8.83 21.79 -4.03
C ASP A 82 9.03 22.15 -5.49
N ALA A 83 8.28 21.53 -6.37
CA ALA A 83 8.38 21.80 -7.80
C ALA A 83 7.87 23.18 -8.15
N SER A 84 6.96 23.73 -7.38
CA SER A 84 6.37 25.02 -7.68
C SER A 84 7.13 26.20 -7.07
N ILE A 85 8.02 25.96 -6.14
CA ILE A 85 8.77 27.01 -5.47
C ILE A 85 9.84 27.68 -6.34
N PRO A 86 10.56 26.95 -7.16
CA PRO A 86 11.75 27.54 -7.79
C PRO A 86 11.51 28.59 -8.86
N TYR A 87 10.43 29.17 -8.97
CA TYR A 87 10.36 30.27 -9.93
C TYR A 87 10.37 31.67 -9.27
#